data_36e584045f11a0f9ba69328c1cc90733
#
_entry.id   36e584045f11a0f9ba69328c1cc90733
#
_cell.length_a   1.000
_cell.length_b   1.000
_cell.length_c   1.000
_cell.angle_alpha   90.00
_cell.angle_beta   90.00
_cell.angle_gamma   90.00
#
_symmetry.space_group_name_H-M   'P 1'
#
loop_
_entity.id
_entity.type
_entity.pdbx_description
1 polymer ?
#
loop_
_entity_poly.entity_id
_entity_poly.type
_entity_poly.pdbx_seq_one_letter_code
_entity_poly.pdbx_strand_id
1 'polypeptide(L)'
;MQQEKEIEKLTADDLFQQFQDSLSSFAPNTWHLAIFEGSPAEGLYSWCPDCVVASTHIGHFEEEFKGRNVKLLKFKVGSKEEWESNSVQKNPFKQNFPYLSDVPTAILFLSRLDVCRVIAPQETDLNYMCGRIDSYVEQIESGQWHVPLRFIR
;
A
#
# COMPACT_ATOMS: atom_id res chain seq x y z
N MET A 1 -4.24 26.36 -8.35
CA MET A 1 -4.64 26.19 -9.73
C MET A 1 -3.50 25.65 -10.58
N GLN A 2 -2.41 26.36 -10.76
CA GLN A 2 -1.25 25.76 -11.42
C GLN A 2 -0.67 24.60 -10.63
N GLN A 3 -0.68 24.69 -9.31
CA GLN A 3 -0.19 23.61 -8.45
C GLN A 3 -1.03 22.34 -8.58
N GLU A 4 -2.36 22.47 -8.70
CA GLU A 4 -3.24 21.31 -8.89
C GLU A 4 -2.97 20.63 -10.21
N LYS A 5 -2.72 21.41 -11.29
CA LYS A 5 -2.37 20.87 -12.58
C LYS A 5 -1.00 20.18 -12.58
N GLU A 6 -0.07 20.69 -11.80
CA GLU A 6 1.26 20.09 -11.65
C GLU A 6 1.17 18.76 -10.90
N ILE A 7 0.34 18.67 -9.85
CA ILE A 7 0.11 17.45 -9.09
C ILE A 7 -0.55 16.39 -9.98
N GLU A 8 -1.51 16.81 -10.84
CA GLU A 8 -2.17 15.90 -11.78
C GLU A 8 -1.24 15.35 -12.85
N LYS A 9 -0.07 15.98 -13.04
CA LYS A 9 0.91 15.58 -14.04
C LYS A 9 2.07 14.77 -13.49
N LEU A 10 1.97 14.32 -12.23
CA LEU A 10 3.02 13.46 -11.67
C LEU A 10 3.11 12.16 -12.45
N THR A 11 4.33 11.84 -12.88
CA THR A 11 4.60 10.60 -13.59
C THR A 11 4.68 9.43 -12.61
N ALA A 12 4.63 8.21 -13.14
CA ALA A 12 4.84 7.01 -12.32
C ALA A 12 6.20 7.06 -11.61
N ASP A 13 7.23 7.62 -12.26
CA ASP A 13 8.56 7.76 -11.63
C ASP A 13 8.53 8.72 -10.44
N ASP A 14 7.83 9.84 -10.56
CA ASP A 14 7.66 10.80 -9.46
C ASP A 14 6.93 10.16 -8.29
N LEU A 15 5.86 9.42 -8.59
CA LEU A 15 5.06 8.72 -7.59
C LEU A 15 5.88 7.63 -6.90
N PHE A 16 6.69 6.93 -7.65
CA PHE A 16 7.58 5.91 -7.09
C PHE A 16 8.61 6.52 -6.15
N GLN A 17 9.17 7.68 -6.50
CA GLN A 17 10.08 8.40 -5.62
C GLN A 17 9.40 8.80 -4.31
N GLN A 18 8.14 9.26 -4.38
CA GLN A 18 7.37 9.57 -3.18
C GLN A 18 7.21 8.35 -2.28
N PHE A 19 6.95 7.18 -2.86
CA PHE A 19 6.87 5.94 -2.10
C PHE A 19 8.20 5.62 -1.42
N GLN A 20 9.31 5.71 -2.16
CA GLN A 20 10.63 5.43 -1.60
C GLN A 20 10.97 6.36 -0.45
N ASP A 21 10.65 7.64 -0.58
CA ASP A 21 10.88 8.63 0.47
C ASP A 21 10.05 8.30 1.71
N SER A 22 8.78 7.92 1.52
CA SER A 22 7.91 7.51 2.63
C SER A 22 8.47 6.28 3.34
N LEU A 23 8.83 5.25 2.58
CA LEU A 23 9.37 4.01 3.14
C LEU A 23 10.63 4.28 3.97
N SER A 24 11.51 5.16 3.47
CA SER A 24 12.75 5.53 4.17
C SER A 24 12.47 6.25 5.48
N SER A 25 11.31 6.88 5.63
CA SER A 25 10.92 7.61 6.82
C SER A 25 10.25 6.76 7.89
N PHE A 26 9.90 5.50 7.57
CA PHE A 26 9.23 4.62 8.54
C PHE A 26 10.15 4.36 9.73
N ALA A 27 9.67 4.71 10.93
CA ALA A 27 10.43 4.54 12.16
C ALA A 27 10.44 3.06 12.59
N PRO A 28 11.46 2.63 13.36
CA PRO A 28 11.46 1.29 13.93
C PRO A 28 10.22 1.03 14.80
N ASN A 29 9.72 -0.19 14.75
CA ASN A 29 8.59 -0.68 15.55
C ASN A 29 7.28 0.08 15.29
N THR A 30 7.13 0.67 14.09
CA THR A 30 5.87 1.29 13.68
C THR A 30 5.20 0.46 12.59
N TRP A 31 3.86 0.47 12.62
CA TRP A 31 3.05 -0.23 11.64
C TRP A 31 2.54 0.74 10.58
N HIS A 32 2.65 0.34 9.32
CA HIS A 32 2.09 1.08 8.20
C HIS A 32 1.37 0.11 7.28
N LEU A 33 0.16 0.46 6.87
CA LEU A 33 -0.55 -0.26 5.82
C LEU A 33 -0.50 0.60 4.56
N ALA A 34 0.24 0.14 3.57
CA ALA A 34 0.39 0.84 2.30
C ALA A 34 -0.57 0.24 1.28
N ILE A 35 -1.40 1.09 0.69
CA ILE A 35 -2.35 0.71 -0.35
C ILE A 35 -1.85 1.29 -1.67
N PHE A 36 -1.58 0.41 -2.63
CA PHE A 36 -1.13 0.81 -3.97
C PHE A 36 -2.31 0.72 -4.92
N GLU A 37 -2.61 1.80 -5.61
CA GLU A 37 -3.78 1.89 -6.47
C GLU A 37 -3.50 2.72 -7.72
N GLY A 38 -4.32 2.51 -8.75
CA GLY A 38 -4.24 3.32 -9.95
C GLY A 38 -4.53 4.79 -9.66
N SER A 39 -3.83 5.68 -10.35
CA SER A 39 -4.03 7.12 -10.21
C SER A 39 -5.43 7.51 -10.68
N PRO A 40 -5.96 8.65 -10.20
CA PRO A 40 -7.25 9.13 -10.70
C PRO A 40 -7.21 9.38 -12.20
N ALA A 41 -8.28 8.96 -12.88
CA ALA A 41 -8.52 9.28 -14.26
C ALA A 41 -9.29 10.62 -14.32
N GLU A 42 -10.06 10.83 -15.36
CA GLU A 42 -10.95 11.99 -15.40
C GLU A 42 -11.95 11.89 -14.24
N GLY A 43 -11.87 12.83 -13.31
CA GLY A 43 -12.69 12.84 -12.11
C GLY A 43 -11.92 12.48 -10.86
N LEU A 44 -12.61 11.96 -9.84
CA LEU A 44 -12.05 11.72 -8.51
C LEU A 44 -11.61 10.29 -8.26
N TYR A 45 -11.97 9.37 -9.15
CA TYR A 45 -11.76 7.94 -8.90
C TYR A 45 -10.59 7.40 -9.70
N SER A 46 -9.95 6.36 -9.15
CA SER A 46 -8.94 5.59 -9.86
C SER A 46 -9.49 5.04 -11.19
N TRP A 47 -8.61 4.92 -12.19
CA TRP A 47 -8.94 4.23 -13.44
C TRP A 47 -9.20 2.73 -13.22
N CYS A 48 -8.83 2.21 -12.09
CA CYS A 48 -8.90 0.78 -11.74
C CYS A 48 -10.19 0.51 -10.96
N PRO A 49 -11.18 -0.19 -11.56
CA PRO A 49 -12.43 -0.48 -10.85
C PRO A 49 -12.25 -1.27 -9.56
N ASP A 50 -11.33 -2.22 -9.55
CA ASP A 50 -11.04 -3.02 -8.35
C ASP A 50 -10.43 -2.17 -7.23
N CYS A 51 -9.70 -1.11 -7.61
CA CYS A 51 -9.16 -0.16 -6.63
C CYS A 51 -10.28 0.63 -5.95
N VAL A 52 -11.29 1.01 -6.71
CA VAL A 52 -12.46 1.72 -6.18
C VAL A 52 -13.21 0.83 -5.18
N VAL A 53 -13.44 -0.43 -5.55
CA VAL A 53 -14.10 -1.42 -4.67
C VAL A 53 -13.28 -1.63 -3.38
N ALA A 54 -11.98 -1.86 -3.52
CA ALA A 54 -11.09 -2.06 -2.37
C ALA A 54 -11.09 -0.86 -1.44
N SER A 55 -11.17 0.35 -1.98
CA SER A 55 -11.22 1.59 -1.18
C SER A 55 -12.41 1.59 -0.22
N THR A 56 -13.55 1.05 -0.64
CA THR A 56 -14.73 0.91 0.22
C THR A 56 -14.46 -0.05 1.37
N HIS A 57 -13.88 -1.21 1.09
CA HIS A 57 -13.53 -2.19 2.12
C HIS A 57 -12.53 -1.61 3.11
N ILE A 58 -11.49 -0.95 2.61
CA ILE A 58 -10.46 -0.31 3.43
C ILE A 58 -11.09 0.75 4.35
N GLY A 59 -12.03 1.53 3.81
CA GLY A 59 -12.75 2.53 4.59
C GLY A 59 -13.46 1.94 5.80
N HIS A 60 -13.99 0.73 5.68
CA HIS A 60 -14.65 0.03 6.78
C HIS A 60 -13.68 -0.39 7.89
N PHE A 61 -12.39 -0.45 7.60
CA PHE A 61 -11.36 -0.90 8.56
C PHE A 61 -10.47 0.23 9.07
N GLU A 62 -10.69 1.47 8.67
CA GLU A 62 -9.85 2.59 9.08
C GLU A 62 -9.73 2.71 10.60
N GLU A 63 -10.86 2.65 11.31
CA GLU A 63 -10.87 2.74 12.77
C GLU A 63 -10.18 1.53 13.41
N GLU A 64 -10.34 0.34 12.83
CA GLU A 64 -9.70 -0.87 13.32
C GLU A 64 -8.17 -0.77 13.25
N PHE A 65 -7.65 -0.28 12.14
CA PHE A 65 -6.21 -0.07 12.00
C PHE A 65 -5.72 1.06 12.88
N LYS A 66 -6.45 2.16 12.95
CA LYS A 66 -6.12 3.30 13.78
C LYS A 66 -6.04 2.90 15.27
N GLY A 67 -6.99 2.09 15.72
CA GLY A 67 -6.99 1.57 17.09
C GLY A 67 -5.76 0.71 17.41
N ARG A 68 -5.12 0.16 16.40
CA ARG A 68 -3.89 -0.64 16.53
C ARG A 68 -2.61 0.16 16.26
N ASN A 69 -2.72 1.49 16.16
CA ASN A 69 -1.61 2.39 15.83
C ASN A 69 -0.99 2.08 14.47
N VAL A 70 -1.80 1.65 13.50
CA VAL A 70 -1.36 1.45 12.13
C VAL A 70 -1.66 2.71 11.33
N LYS A 71 -0.64 3.23 10.66
CA LYS A 71 -0.81 4.36 9.75
C LYS A 71 -1.21 3.83 8.38
N LEU A 72 -2.32 4.35 7.85
CA LEU A 72 -2.83 3.99 6.54
C LEU A 72 -2.30 4.98 5.51
N LEU A 73 -1.59 4.48 4.51
CA LEU A 73 -1.02 5.31 3.44
C LEU A 73 -1.51 4.81 2.08
N LYS A 74 -1.86 5.75 1.21
CA LYS A 74 -2.25 5.42 -0.16
C LYS A 74 -1.18 5.94 -1.12
N PHE A 75 -0.71 5.05 -1.99
CA PHE A 75 0.27 5.37 -3.02
C PHE A 75 -0.36 5.14 -4.39
N LYS A 76 -0.28 6.14 -5.26
CA LYS A 76 -0.72 6.04 -6.64
C LYS A 76 0.42 5.46 -7.47
N VAL A 77 0.09 4.64 -8.45
CA VAL A 77 1.11 3.97 -9.27
C VAL A 77 1.20 4.53 -10.70
N GLY A 78 0.39 5.51 -11.01
CA GLY A 78 0.36 6.13 -12.32
C GLY A 78 -0.93 5.88 -13.07
N SER A 79 -0.98 6.37 -14.30
CA SER A 79 -2.12 6.19 -15.20
C SER A 79 -2.23 4.73 -15.64
N LYS A 80 -3.37 4.40 -16.24
CA LYS A 80 -3.59 3.09 -16.83
C LYS A 80 -2.52 2.77 -17.88
N GLU A 81 -2.19 3.75 -18.72
CA GLU A 81 -1.17 3.61 -19.76
C GLU A 81 0.21 3.35 -19.16
N GLU A 82 0.56 4.07 -18.09
CA GLU A 82 1.83 3.87 -17.39
C GLU A 82 1.89 2.51 -16.70
N TRP A 83 0.77 2.04 -16.18
CA TRP A 83 0.70 0.74 -15.52
C TRP A 83 0.78 -0.42 -16.51
N GLU A 84 0.05 -0.32 -17.62
CA GLU A 84 -0.06 -1.39 -18.62
C GLU A 84 1.05 -1.36 -19.68
N SER A 85 1.98 -0.42 -19.58
CA SER A 85 3.04 -0.26 -20.56
C SER A 85 3.87 -1.54 -20.71
N ASN A 86 3.98 -2.02 -21.95
CA ASN A 86 4.85 -3.14 -22.32
C ASN A 86 6.17 -2.64 -22.90
N SER A 87 6.44 -1.34 -22.80
CA SER A 87 7.68 -0.76 -23.28
C SER A 87 8.88 -1.20 -22.45
N VAL A 88 10.07 -0.90 -22.91
CA VAL A 88 11.32 -1.16 -22.19
C VAL A 88 11.31 -0.48 -20.82
N GLN A 89 10.57 0.63 -20.69
CA GLN A 89 10.37 1.32 -19.42
C GLN A 89 9.05 0.90 -18.80
N LYS A 90 9.04 -0.25 -18.16
CA LYS A 90 7.88 -0.70 -17.41
C LYS A 90 7.68 0.19 -16.19
N ASN A 91 6.47 0.13 -15.63
CA ASN A 91 6.14 0.87 -14.43
C ASN A 91 7.15 0.57 -13.29
N PRO A 92 7.71 1.59 -12.63
CA PRO A 92 8.74 1.39 -11.62
C PRO A 92 8.27 0.58 -10.41
N PHE A 93 6.97 0.61 -10.08
CA PHE A 93 6.41 -0.20 -9.00
C PHE A 93 6.41 -1.69 -9.33
N LYS A 94 6.50 -2.05 -10.60
CA LYS A 94 6.61 -3.45 -11.03
C LYS A 94 8.07 -3.91 -11.06
N GLN A 95 8.98 -3.03 -11.47
CA GLN A 95 10.38 -3.37 -11.69
C GLN A 95 11.23 -3.32 -10.42
N ASN A 96 10.80 -2.52 -9.46
CA ASN A 96 11.53 -2.32 -8.21
C ASN A 96 10.63 -2.67 -7.05
N PHE A 97 11.23 -2.86 -5.84
CA PHE A 97 10.41 -3.04 -4.65
C PHE A 97 9.37 -1.92 -4.57
N PRO A 98 8.09 -2.21 -4.41
CA PRO A 98 7.49 -3.46 -3.88
C PRO A 98 7.21 -4.56 -4.89
N TYR A 99 7.63 -4.47 -6.13
CA TYR A 99 7.44 -5.49 -7.17
C TYR A 99 5.97 -5.89 -7.32
N LEU A 100 5.14 -4.91 -7.57
CA LEU A 100 3.71 -5.14 -7.70
C LEU A 100 3.41 -5.95 -8.96
N SER A 101 2.55 -6.94 -8.83
CA SER A 101 2.02 -7.69 -9.98
C SER A 101 0.68 -7.16 -10.42
N ASP A 102 -0.08 -6.53 -9.52
CA ASP A 102 -1.40 -6.03 -9.80
C ASP A 102 -1.77 -4.89 -8.85
N VAL A 103 -2.82 -4.15 -9.16
CA VAL A 103 -3.43 -3.16 -8.28
C VAL A 103 -4.93 -3.46 -8.16
N PRO A 104 -5.55 -3.22 -6.99
CA PRO A 104 -4.92 -2.70 -5.78
C PRO A 104 -4.12 -3.78 -5.05
N THR A 105 -3.05 -3.37 -4.38
CA THR A 105 -2.29 -4.24 -3.49
C THR A 105 -2.14 -3.55 -2.15
N ALA A 106 -2.39 -4.28 -1.07
CA ALA A 106 -2.17 -3.82 0.29
C ALA A 106 -0.94 -4.51 0.87
N ILE A 107 0.00 -3.74 1.38
CA ILE A 107 1.20 -4.27 2.03
C ILE A 107 1.27 -3.73 3.45
N LEU A 108 1.32 -4.64 4.41
CA LEU A 108 1.51 -4.30 5.82
C LEU A 108 3.01 -4.28 6.11
N PHE A 109 3.49 -3.16 6.63
CA PHE A 109 4.88 -2.99 7.04
C PHE A 109 4.99 -2.92 8.56
N LEU A 110 5.95 -3.63 9.09
CA LEU A 110 6.45 -3.43 10.45
C LEU A 110 7.87 -2.84 10.31
N SER A 111 8.06 -1.62 10.78
CA SER A 111 9.26 -0.85 10.41
C SER A 111 9.29 -0.71 8.89
N ARG A 112 10.39 -1.09 8.23
CA ARG A 112 10.49 -1.09 6.76
C ARG A 112 10.32 -2.47 6.15
N LEU A 113 9.91 -3.45 6.96
CA LEU A 113 9.78 -4.84 6.53
C LEU A 113 8.34 -5.13 6.13
N ASP A 114 8.17 -5.64 4.91
CA ASP A 114 6.88 -6.07 4.38
C ASP A 114 6.51 -7.44 4.99
N VAL A 115 5.59 -7.45 5.93
CA VAL A 115 5.23 -8.66 6.67
C VAL A 115 4.01 -9.37 6.10
N CYS A 116 3.18 -8.68 5.32
CA CYS A 116 1.99 -9.27 4.73
C CYS A 116 1.59 -8.49 3.48
N ARG A 117 1.16 -9.20 2.44
CA ARG A 117 0.76 -8.59 1.17
C ARG A 117 -0.51 -9.27 0.67
N VAL A 118 -1.48 -8.47 0.24
CA VAL A 118 -2.74 -8.98 -0.33
C VAL A 118 -3.08 -8.20 -1.59
N ILE A 119 -3.39 -8.91 -2.68
CA ILE A 119 -3.88 -8.32 -3.93
C ILE A 119 -5.40 -8.26 -3.85
N ALA A 120 -5.98 -7.14 -4.31
CA ALA A 120 -7.42 -6.89 -4.30
C ALA A 120 -8.04 -7.17 -2.91
N PRO A 121 -7.59 -6.46 -1.86
CA PRO A 121 -7.99 -6.79 -0.49
C PRO A 121 -9.50 -6.66 -0.28
N GLN A 122 -10.06 -7.68 0.33
CA GLN A 122 -11.45 -7.71 0.78
C GLN A 122 -11.49 -7.61 2.30
N GLU A 123 -12.70 -7.51 2.88
CA GLU A 123 -12.84 -7.36 4.32
C GLU A 123 -12.25 -8.54 5.11
N THR A 124 -12.36 -9.77 4.57
CA THR A 124 -11.74 -10.94 5.19
C THR A 124 -10.21 -10.82 5.25
N ASP A 125 -9.60 -10.28 4.20
CA ASP A 125 -8.15 -10.05 4.15
C ASP A 125 -7.71 -8.99 5.14
N LEU A 126 -8.47 -7.90 5.23
CA LEU A 126 -8.16 -6.80 6.15
C LEU A 126 -8.34 -7.26 7.60
N ASN A 127 -9.36 -8.07 7.87
CA ASN A 127 -9.55 -8.69 9.19
C ASN A 127 -8.38 -9.60 9.55
N TYR A 128 -7.90 -10.38 8.58
CA TYR A 128 -6.73 -11.23 8.75
C TYR A 128 -5.49 -10.40 9.11
N MET A 129 -5.29 -9.26 8.46
CA MET A 129 -4.18 -8.36 8.75
C MET A 129 -4.25 -7.83 10.19
N CYS A 130 -5.45 -7.44 10.65
CA CYS A 130 -5.66 -7.02 12.02
C CYS A 130 -5.27 -8.12 13.00
N GLY A 131 -5.66 -9.36 12.72
CA GLY A 131 -5.29 -10.52 13.53
C GLY A 131 -3.78 -10.76 13.57
N ARG A 132 -3.10 -10.55 12.44
CA ARG A 132 -1.65 -10.66 12.38
C ARG A 132 -0.96 -9.62 13.24
N ILE A 133 -1.45 -8.39 13.21
CA ILE A 133 -0.92 -7.31 14.05
C ILE A 133 -1.09 -7.67 15.52
N ASP A 134 -2.29 -8.09 15.91
CA ASP A 134 -2.58 -8.48 17.30
C ASP A 134 -1.67 -9.61 17.77
N SER A 135 -1.42 -10.59 16.91
CA SER A 135 -0.54 -11.72 17.19
C SER A 135 0.91 -11.26 17.42
N TYR A 136 1.41 -10.35 16.60
CA TYR A 136 2.77 -9.80 16.78
C TYR A 136 2.87 -9.01 18.08
N VAL A 137 1.89 -8.18 18.38
CA VAL A 137 1.86 -7.39 19.62
C VAL A 137 1.88 -8.31 20.83
N GLU A 138 1.06 -9.36 20.81
CA GLU A 138 1.02 -10.35 21.88
C GLU A 138 2.37 -11.05 22.07
N GLN A 139 3.03 -11.43 20.97
CA GLN A 139 4.35 -12.06 21.03
C GLN A 139 5.41 -11.13 21.60
N ILE A 140 5.38 -9.86 21.26
CA ILE A 140 6.30 -8.86 21.76
C ILE A 140 6.09 -8.68 23.27
N GLU A 141 4.83 -8.53 23.72
CA GLU A 141 4.49 -8.34 25.12
C GLU A 141 4.84 -9.55 25.97
N SER A 142 4.73 -10.76 25.42
CA SER A 142 5.07 -12.00 26.13
C SER A 142 6.56 -12.32 26.11
N GLY A 143 7.38 -11.52 25.44
CA GLY A 143 8.81 -11.77 25.30
C GLY A 143 9.17 -12.89 24.34
N GLN A 144 8.21 -13.37 23.56
CA GLN A 144 8.40 -14.43 22.55
C GLN A 144 8.60 -13.88 21.16
N TRP A 145 9.09 -12.65 21.06
CA TRP A 145 9.23 -11.99 19.76
C TRP A 145 10.29 -12.68 18.90
N HIS A 146 9.91 -12.93 17.64
CA HIS A 146 10.80 -13.43 16.62
C HIS A 146 10.79 -12.46 15.43
N VAL A 147 11.88 -12.47 14.66
CA VAL A 147 11.91 -11.70 13.40
C VAL A 147 10.74 -12.15 12.52
N PRO A 148 9.87 -11.22 12.10
CA PRO A 148 8.72 -11.60 11.30
C PRO A 148 9.12 -12.25 9.97
N LEU A 149 8.46 -13.35 9.63
CA LEU A 149 8.57 -13.93 8.31
C LEU A 149 7.70 -13.13 7.34
N ARG A 150 8.15 -13.04 6.10
CA ARG A 150 7.38 -12.38 5.06
C ARG A 150 6.31 -13.35 4.55
N PHE A 151 5.09 -12.82 4.44
CA PHE A 151 3.97 -13.57 3.89
C PHE A 151 3.43 -12.82 2.68
N ILE A 152 3.33 -13.51 1.54
CA ILE A 152 2.77 -12.97 0.30
C ILE A 152 1.50 -13.75 0.00
N ARG A 153 0.44 -13.01 -0.25
CA ARG A 153 -0.86 -13.62 -0.57
C ARG A 153 -1.39 -13.11 -1.90
#